data_0d03ca2091e9e1be0f67d4063bb0734e
#
_entry.id   0d03ca2091e9e1be0f67d4063bb0734e
#
_cell.length_a   1.000
_cell.length_b   1.000
_cell.length_c   1.000
_cell.angle_alpha   90.00
_cell.angle_beta   90.00
_cell.angle_gamma   90.00
#
_symmetry.space_group_name_H-M   'P 1'
#
loop_
_entity.id
_entity.type
_entity.pdbx_description
1 polymer ?
#
loop_
_entity_poly.entity_id
_entity_poly.type
_entity_poly.pdbx_seq_one_letter_code
_entity_poly.pdbx_strand_id
1 'polypeptide(L)'
;MTKLYFLDLKDKGLYRRHTISATSKPRIDTEKILNCMGFKSLIISHYFYGMSNPSLLIRLLYRFKVIHFVNTFNIKFHSLKYKSIRDSIIAVQYPFLNGKMAKLLHDLSKRNKIILLFHDYYTYNDKGMRNYEEGIINSANVIVVHSEAMEKEFSKEGFKRDMVKLKFFDYLNKYDAKKEVSKTNINIVFAGNLEKSLFINQLPEITKNSKLNFLLYGKERDNLPINSHISYKGSFHNEDIEHVEGNWGLVWDGESVNTCEGKYGGYLRINAPFKLSLYLAMGIPVIVWSESAMADYVRQKKLGVAVASLKDVESTITALTPEEVEDIQQGVSMYSEKVKRGKMLEDAIHECLDILKNK
;
A
#
# COMPACT_ATOMS: atom_id res chain seq x y z
N MET A 1 -25.96 -9.64 18.61
CA MET A 1 -24.79 -9.61 17.70
C MET A 1 -24.12 -8.26 17.80
N THR A 2 -22.81 -8.21 17.98
CA THR A 2 -22.02 -6.96 17.96
C THR A 2 -22.09 -6.34 16.59
N LYS A 3 -22.40 -5.04 16.51
CA LYS A 3 -22.47 -4.33 15.23
C LYS A 3 -21.08 -4.01 14.72
N LEU A 4 -20.85 -4.20 13.42
CA LEU A 4 -19.59 -3.93 12.75
C LEU A 4 -19.71 -2.67 11.90
N TYR A 5 -18.80 -1.73 12.07
CA TYR A 5 -18.76 -0.48 11.31
C TYR A 5 -17.36 -0.25 10.73
N PHE A 6 -17.31 0.44 9.60
CA PHE A 6 -16.09 0.87 8.95
C PHE A 6 -16.11 2.40 8.80
N LEU A 7 -15.15 3.08 9.42
CA LEU A 7 -15.02 4.53 9.37
C LEU A 7 -13.89 4.93 8.45
N ASP A 8 -14.20 5.75 7.43
CA ASP A 8 -13.19 6.34 6.55
C ASP A 8 -13.47 7.81 6.25
N LEU A 9 -12.39 8.55 6.07
CA LEU A 9 -12.41 9.93 5.59
C LEU A 9 -12.14 9.93 4.08
N LYS A 10 -13.19 10.01 3.28
CA LYS A 10 -13.14 9.86 1.83
C LYS A 10 -12.86 11.21 1.15
N ASP A 11 -11.70 11.31 0.50
CA ASP A 11 -11.40 12.46 -0.34
C ASP A 11 -12.21 12.43 -1.64
N LYS A 12 -13.12 13.37 -1.82
CA LYS A 12 -13.90 13.48 -3.05
C LYS A 12 -13.07 13.80 -4.29
N GLY A 13 -11.87 14.33 -4.12
CA GLY A 13 -10.92 14.57 -5.22
C GLY A 13 -10.25 13.29 -5.72
N LEU A 14 -9.82 12.41 -4.81
CA LEU A 14 -9.13 11.15 -5.12
C LEU A 14 -10.06 10.07 -5.72
N TYR A 15 -11.36 10.12 -5.40
CA TYR A 15 -12.34 9.13 -5.85
C TYR A 15 -13.04 9.49 -7.16
N ARG A 16 -12.59 10.52 -7.89
CA ARG A 16 -13.06 10.75 -9.26
C ARG A 16 -12.53 9.63 -10.16
N ARG A 17 -13.43 9.07 -10.99
CA ARG A 17 -13.19 7.90 -11.88
C ARG A 17 -12.01 8.02 -12.85
N HIS A 18 -11.31 9.15 -12.89
CA HIS A 18 -10.21 9.44 -13.83
C HIS A 18 -8.86 9.73 -13.15
N THR A 19 -8.73 9.57 -11.83
CA THR A 19 -7.42 9.72 -11.19
C THR A 19 -6.70 8.39 -11.15
N ILE A 20 -5.69 8.26 -11.98
CA ILE A 20 -4.69 7.20 -11.92
C ILE A 20 -3.86 7.45 -10.65
N SER A 21 -4.21 6.77 -9.56
CA SER A 21 -3.50 6.94 -8.29
C SER A 21 -3.41 5.62 -7.55
N ALA A 22 -2.18 5.14 -7.36
CA ALA A 22 -1.89 3.96 -6.55
C ALA A 22 -2.32 4.14 -5.07
N THR A 23 -2.52 5.37 -4.60
CA THR A 23 -2.89 5.66 -3.21
C THR A 23 -4.36 5.43 -2.90
N SER A 24 -5.25 5.48 -3.89
CA SER A 24 -6.69 5.30 -3.67
C SER A 24 -7.14 3.83 -3.71
N LYS A 25 -6.47 3.01 -4.53
CA LYS A 25 -6.85 1.59 -4.72
C LYS A 25 -6.87 0.78 -3.43
N PRO A 26 -5.82 0.75 -2.59
CA PRO A 26 -5.83 -0.05 -1.36
C PRO A 26 -6.96 0.36 -0.41
N ARG A 27 -7.30 1.66 -0.34
CA ARG A 27 -8.40 2.12 0.50
C ARG A 27 -9.77 1.71 -0.03
N ILE A 28 -9.97 1.76 -1.34
CA ILE A 28 -11.20 1.33 -2.02
C ILE A 28 -11.38 -0.18 -1.85
N ASP A 29 -10.33 -0.95 -2.04
CA ASP A 29 -10.39 -2.40 -1.90
C ASP A 29 -10.65 -2.81 -0.45
N THR A 30 -10.02 -2.15 0.52
CA THR A 30 -10.33 -2.33 1.94
C THR A 30 -11.82 -2.07 2.25
N GLU A 31 -12.40 -0.97 1.73
CA GLU A 31 -13.84 -0.69 1.90
C GLU A 31 -14.71 -1.83 1.32
N LYS A 32 -14.39 -2.30 0.11
CA LYS A 32 -15.12 -3.39 -0.53
C LYS A 32 -15.06 -4.68 0.28
N ILE A 33 -13.85 -5.07 0.76
CA ILE A 33 -13.64 -6.29 1.56
C ILE A 33 -14.43 -6.20 2.88
N LEU A 34 -14.29 -5.10 3.62
CA LEU A 34 -14.99 -4.91 4.89
C LEU A 34 -16.52 -4.93 4.71
N ASN A 35 -17.04 -4.34 3.62
CA ASN A 35 -18.47 -4.41 3.31
C ASN A 35 -18.93 -5.85 3.03
N CYS A 36 -18.13 -6.65 2.31
CA CYS A 36 -18.42 -8.08 2.11
C CYS A 36 -18.40 -8.87 3.43
N MET A 37 -17.57 -8.46 4.41
CA MET A 37 -17.53 -9.04 5.75
C MET A 37 -18.67 -8.54 6.69
N GLY A 38 -19.58 -7.71 6.18
CA GLY A 38 -20.74 -7.22 6.93
C GLY A 38 -20.50 -5.93 7.73
N PHE A 39 -19.38 -5.24 7.54
CA PHE A 39 -19.16 -3.92 8.11
C PHE A 39 -20.03 -2.88 7.42
N LYS A 40 -20.70 -2.03 8.20
CA LYS A 40 -21.49 -0.89 7.68
C LYS A 40 -20.61 0.34 7.55
N SER A 41 -20.53 0.92 6.37
CA SER A 41 -19.70 2.10 6.08
C SER A 41 -20.22 3.36 6.78
N LEU A 42 -19.30 4.03 7.49
CA LEU A 42 -19.47 5.35 8.10
C LEU A 42 -18.54 6.33 7.36
N ILE A 43 -18.94 6.73 6.16
CA ILE A 43 -18.10 7.55 5.29
C ILE A 43 -18.31 9.03 5.57
N ILE A 44 -17.22 9.74 5.80
CA ILE A 44 -17.17 11.20 5.91
C ILE A 44 -16.47 11.75 4.68
N SER A 45 -17.20 12.49 3.86
CA SER A 45 -16.62 13.13 2.69
C SER A 45 -15.75 14.32 3.09
N HIS A 46 -14.57 14.43 2.51
CA HIS A 46 -13.61 15.50 2.73
C HIS A 46 -13.04 15.98 1.39
N TYR A 47 -12.67 17.24 1.30
CA TYR A 47 -12.01 17.82 0.14
C TYR A 47 -10.57 18.14 0.49
N PHE A 48 -9.60 17.45 -0.10
CA PHE A 48 -8.18 17.73 0.06
C PHE A 48 -7.67 18.66 -1.06
N TYR A 49 -6.77 19.57 -0.68
CA TYR A 49 -6.02 20.36 -1.62
C TYR A 49 -4.69 19.67 -1.89
N GLY A 50 -4.54 19.06 -3.01
CA GLY A 50 -3.29 18.36 -3.32
C GLY A 50 -3.22 17.78 -4.71
N MET A 51 -4.16 18.14 -5.57
CA MET A 51 -4.22 17.59 -6.91
C MET A 51 -3.70 18.55 -7.97
N SER A 52 -2.96 17.98 -8.92
CA SER A 52 -2.54 18.63 -10.15
C SER A 52 -3.68 19.44 -10.78
N ASN A 53 -3.51 20.75 -10.89
CA ASN A 53 -4.40 21.72 -11.53
C ASN A 53 -5.85 21.78 -10.99
N PRO A 54 -6.08 22.27 -9.76
CA PRO A 54 -7.43 22.63 -9.34
C PRO A 54 -7.95 23.80 -10.21
N SER A 55 -9.23 23.73 -10.58
CA SER A 55 -9.88 24.83 -11.29
C SER A 55 -9.75 26.16 -10.51
N LEU A 56 -9.79 27.30 -11.21
CA LEU A 56 -9.69 28.62 -10.58
C LEU A 56 -10.70 28.77 -9.43
N LEU A 57 -11.91 28.25 -9.59
CA LEU A 57 -12.96 28.23 -8.56
C LEU A 57 -12.52 27.47 -7.30
N ILE A 58 -11.91 26.29 -7.44
CA ILE A 58 -11.41 25.53 -6.30
C ILE A 58 -10.28 26.29 -5.58
N ARG A 59 -9.38 26.92 -6.32
CA ARG A 59 -8.32 27.77 -5.74
C ARG A 59 -8.89 28.93 -4.92
N LEU A 60 -9.93 29.59 -5.43
CA LEU A 60 -10.61 30.67 -4.72
C LEU A 60 -11.32 30.18 -3.45
N LEU A 61 -12.04 29.05 -3.53
CA LEU A 61 -12.70 28.44 -2.37
C LEU A 61 -11.71 28.04 -1.27
N TYR A 62 -10.49 27.60 -1.63
CA TYR A 62 -9.41 27.37 -0.66
C TYR A 62 -8.87 28.67 -0.08
N ARG A 63 -8.58 29.67 -0.93
CA ARG A 63 -8.08 30.99 -0.50
C ARG A 63 -9.02 31.65 0.51
N PHE A 64 -10.33 31.54 0.32
CA PHE A 64 -11.33 32.07 1.26
C PHE A 64 -11.69 31.11 2.39
N LYS A 65 -10.93 30.03 2.60
CA LYS A 65 -11.15 29.01 3.64
C LYS A 65 -12.55 28.35 3.62
N VAL A 66 -13.31 28.51 2.55
CA VAL A 66 -14.66 27.91 2.41
C VAL A 66 -14.59 26.39 2.50
N ILE A 67 -13.63 25.78 1.80
CA ILE A 67 -13.46 24.32 1.85
C ILE A 67 -13.08 23.84 3.25
N HIS A 68 -12.25 24.59 3.97
CA HIS A 68 -11.92 24.28 5.36
C HIS A 68 -13.17 24.33 6.26
N PHE A 69 -14.01 25.32 6.08
CA PHE A 69 -15.29 25.45 6.81
C PHE A 69 -16.22 24.28 6.49
N VAL A 70 -16.42 23.97 5.19
CA VAL A 70 -17.25 22.83 4.75
C VAL A 70 -16.75 21.51 5.32
N ASN A 71 -15.44 21.24 5.25
CA ASN A 71 -14.84 20.03 5.82
C ASN A 71 -15.06 19.94 7.33
N THR A 72 -14.88 21.08 8.01
CA THR A 72 -15.09 21.18 9.45
C THR A 72 -16.54 20.92 9.86
N PHE A 73 -17.47 21.52 9.15
CA PHE A 73 -18.89 21.34 9.39
C PHE A 73 -19.32 19.89 9.15
N ASN A 74 -18.84 19.32 8.05
CA ASN A 74 -19.15 17.94 7.67
C ASN A 74 -18.67 16.94 8.75
N ILE A 75 -17.42 17.07 9.22
CA ILE A 75 -16.90 16.20 10.30
C ILE A 75 -17.70 16.40 11.59
N LYS A 76 -18.03 17.64 11.97
CA LYS A 76 -18.85 17.92 13.17
C LYS A 76 -20.25 17.30 13.04
N PHE A 77 -20.91 17.45 11.90
CA PHE A 77 -22.23 16.87 11.64
C PHE A 77 -22.20 15.34 11.80
N HIS A 78 -21.24 14.69 11.15
CA HIS A 78 -21.06 13.24 11.28
C HIS A 78 -20.68 12.82 12.70
N SER A 79 -19.87 13.61 13.41
CA SER A 79 -19.53 13.35 14.82
C SER A 79 -20.79 13.33 15.70
N LEU A 80 -21.73 14.24 15.47
CA LEU A 80 -23.00 14.23 16.20
C LEU A 80 -23.84 13.00 15.84
N LYS A 81 -23.95 12.69 14.56
CA LYS A 81 -24.68 11.52 14.05
C LYS A 81 -24.13 10.21 14.64
N TYR A 82 -22.80 10.07 14.78
CA TYR A 82 -22.16 8.84 15.22
C TYR A 82 -22.03 8.72 16.75
N LYS A 83 -22.41 9.76 17.50
CA LYS A 83 -22.40 9.71 18.99
C LYS A 83 -23.25 8.58 19.59
N SER A 84 -24.28 8.14 18.87
CA SER A 84 -25.16 7.05 19.32
C SER A 84 -24.58 5.65 19.15
N ILE A 85 -23.45 5.52 18.41
CA ILE A 85 -22.81 4.22 18.19
C ILE A 85 -22.11 3.77 19.48
N ARG A 86 -22.51 2.60 20.00
CA ARG A 86 -21.99 2.00 21.24
C ARG A 86 -21.91 0.51 21.08
N ASP A 87 -21.08 -0.12 21.91
CA ASP A 87 -20.94 -1.58 22.04
C ASP A 87 -20.74 -2.26 20.68
N SER A 88 -19.94 -1.60 19.83
CA SER A 88 -19.72 -1.97 18.44
C SER A 88 -18.22 -2.11 18.16
N ILE A 89 -17.88 -2.78 17.07
CA ILE A 89 -16.51 -2.82 16.57
C ILE A 89 -16.44 -1.89 15.35
N ILE A 90 -15.46 -0.97 15.35
CA ILE A 90 -15.26 0.00 14.30
C ILE A 90 -13.86 -0.17 13.71
N ALA A 91 -13.78 -0.62 12.45
CA ALA A 91 -12.55 -0.60 11.67
C ALA A 91 -12.32 0.82 11.11
N VAL A 92 -11.07 1.30 11.16
CA VAL A 92 -10.71 2.66 10.74
C VAL A 92 -9.45 2.62 9.90
N GLN A 93 -9.48 3.22 8.72
CA GLN A 93 -8.29 3.37 7.87
C GLN A 93 -7.46 4.60 8.26
N TYR A 94 -6.17 4.42 8.49
CA TYR A 94 -5.19 5.48 8.71
C TYR A 94 -4.21 5.50 7.52
N PRO A 95 -3.75 6.65 7.00
CA PRO A 95 -3.83 8.01 7.56
C PRO A 95 -5.10 8.77 7.18
N PHE A 96 -5.51 9.70 8.04
CA PHE A 96 -6.54 10.69 7.74
C PHE A 96 -6.17 12.13 8.11
N LEU A 97 -4.95 12.40 8.50
CA LEU A 97 -4.29 13.70 8.76
C LEU A 97 -5.25 14.88 9.06
N ASN A 98 -6.21 14.67 9.94
CA ASN A 98 -7.19 15.67 10.32
C ASN A 98 -7.48 15.56 11.83
N GLY A 99 -7.11 16.61 12.58
CA GLY A 99 -7.26 16.61 14.04
C GLY A 99 -8.70 16.43 14.54
N LYS A 100 -9.70 16.80 13.74
CA LYS A 100 -11.12 16.57 14.11
C LYS A 100 -11.52 15.11 13.92
N MET A 101 -10.94 14.43 12.92
CA MET A 101 -11.08 12.98 12.77
C MET A 101 -10.41 12.24 13.93
N ALA A 102 -9.21 12.66 14.33
CA ALA A 102 -8.55 12.09 15.50
C ALA A 102 -9.41 12.25 16.77
N LYS A 103 -10.02 13.43 16.96
CA LYS A 103 -10.96 13.66 18.07
C LYS A 103 -12.21 12.77 17.95
N LEU A 104 -12.82 12.65 16.78
CA LEU A 104 -13.95 11.75 16.56
C LEU A 104 -13.59 10.31 16.90
N LEU A 105 -12.45 9.82 16.43
CA LEU A 105 -11.96 8.48 16.75
C LEU A 105 -11.78 8.29 18.26
N HIS A 106 -11.14 9.25 18.93
CA HIS A 106 -10.99 9.23 20.38
C HIS A 106 -12.34 9.20 21.11
N ASP A 107 -13.34 9.96 20.66
CA ASP A 107 -14.69 9.97 21.28
C ASP A 107 -15.43 8.63 21.04
N LEU A 108 -15.25 8.02 19.87
CA LEU A 108 -15.83 6.71 19.55
C LEU A 108 -15.15 5.57 20.34
N SER A 109 -13.83 5.65 20.54
CA SER A 109 -13.07 4.61 21.26
C SER A 109 -13.47 4.44 22.73
N LYS A 110 -14.07 5.48 23.34
CA LYS A 110 -14.57 5.41 24.73
C LYS A 110 -15.75 4.46 24.90
N ARG A 111 -16.43 4.06 23.82
CA ARG A 111 -17.69 3.30 23.87
C ARG A 111 -17.74 2.15 22.86
N ASN A 112 -16.69 1.98 22.08
CA ASN A 112 -16.61 0.96 21.04
C ASN A 112 -15.20 0.37 21.00
N LYS A 113 -15.06 -0.83 20.45
CA LYS A 113 -13.76 -1.44 20.17
C LYS A 113 -13.27 -0.98 18.79
N ILE A 114 -12.02 -0.53 18.70
CA ILE A 114 -11.44 0.04 17.49
C ILE A 114 -10.39 -0.90 16.91
N ILE A 115 -10.51 -1.23 15.63
CA ILE A 115 -9.47 -1.86 14.80
C ILE A 115 -8.88 -0.76 13.91
N LEU A 116 -7.59 -0.48 14.04
CA LEU A 116 -6.91 0.57 13.28
C LEU A 116 -6.06 -0.07 12.16
N LEU A 117 -6.40 0.23 10.90
CA LEU A 117 -5.73 -0.29 9.71
C LEU A 117 -4.70 0.74 9.21
N PHE A 118 -3.42 0.45 9.35
CA PHE A 118 -2.36 1.31 8.83
C PHE A 118 -2.15 1.09 7.33
N HIS A 119 -2.11 2.19 6.56
CA HIS A 119 -1.60 2.22 5.19
C HIS A 119 -0.20 2.84 5.13
N ASP A 120 0.07 3.82 6.00
CA ASP A 120 1.37 4.48 6.14
C ASP A 120 1.64 4.83 7.60
N TYR A 121 2.91 4.76 8.01
CA TYR A 121 3.39 5.19 9.32
C TYR A 121 4.30 6.41 9.15
N TYR A 122 3.73 7.60 9.36
CA TYR A 122 4.43 8.86 9.08
C TYR A 122 5.54 9.18 10.06
N THR A 123 5.40 8.84 11.33
CA THR A 123 6.42 9.08 12.36
C THR A 123 7.76 8.44 12.01
N TYR A 124 7.77 7.37 11.24
CA TYR A 124 9.02 6.75 10.79
C TYR A 124 9.91 7.72 9.99
N ASN A 125 9.29 8.48 9.08
CA ASN A 125 9.98 9.44 8.21
C ASN A 125 9.95 10.89 8.74
N ASP A 126 9.05 11.20 9.68
CA ASP A 126 8.85 12.54 10.25
C ASP A 126 8.48 12.44 11.73
N LYS A 127 9.47 12.58 12.59
CA LYS A 127 9.29 12.51 14.05
C LYS A 127 8.34 13.59 14.59
N GLY A 128 8.09 14.68 13.86
CA GLY A 128 7.08 15.69 14.22
C GLY A 128 5.64 15.16 14.22
N MET A 129 5.38 14.05 13.53
CA MET A 129 4.08 13.40 13.49
C MET A 129 3.79 12.54 14.73
N ARG A 130 4.77 12.26 15.57
CA ARG A 130 4.67 11.29 16.69
C ARG A 130 3.48 11.57 17.61
N ASN A 131 3.35 12.77 18.15
CA ASN A 131 2.28 13.10 19.10
C ASN A 131 0.88 12.93 18.48
N TYR A 132 0.76 13.21 17.19
CA TYR A 132 -0.48 13.06 16.45
C TYR A 132 -0.84 11.57 16.27
N GLU A 133 0.12 10.77 15.81
CA GLU A 133 -0.07 9.34 15.59
C GLU A 133 -0.26 8.58 16.91
N GLU A 134 0.45 8.97 17.97
CA GLU A 134 0.29 8.40 19.30
C GLU A 134 -1.15 8.52 19.81
N GLY A 135 -1.78 9.68 19.68
CA GLY A 135 -3.17 9.88 20.06
C GLY A 135 -4.15 8.98 19.30
N ILE A 136 -3.85 8.71 18.03
CA ILE A 136 -4.65 7.81 17.19
C ILE A 136 -4.42 6.35 17.58
N ILE A 137 -3.17 5.92 17.72
CA ILE A 137 -2.78 4.57 18.12
C ILE A 137 -3.37 4.22 19.49
N ASN A 138 -3.33 5.18 20.44
CA ASN A 138 -3.89 4.99 21.79
C ASN A 138 -5.42 4.86 21.79
N SER A 139 -6.09 5.28 20.74
CA SER A 139 -7.54 5.07 20.57
C SER A 139 -7.90 3.67 20.05
N ALA A 140 -6.93 2.88 19.59
CA ALA A 140 -7.17 1.54 19.08
C ALA A 140 -7.11 0.46 20.16
N ASN A 141 -7.89 -0.60 19.98
CA ASN A 141 -7.79 -1.85 20.76
C ASN A 141 -6.87 -2.85 20.07
N VAL A 142 -6.94 -2.92 18.74
CA VAL A 142 -6.08 -3.76 17.89
C VAL A 142 -5.63 -2.94 16.69
N ILE A 143 -4.38 -3.13 16.28
CA ILE A 143 -3.78 -2.44 15.14
C ILE A 143 -3.40 -3.47 14.08
N VAL A 144 -3.77 -3.21 12.83
CA VAL A 144 -3.28 -3.97 11.68
C VAL A 144 -2.05 -3.25 11.12
N VAL A 145 -0.89 -3.89 11.24
CA VAL A 145 0.41 -3.43 10.76
C VAL A 145 0.84 -4.24 9.53
N HIS A 146 1.85 -3.77 8.80
CA HIS A 146 2.28 -4.47 7.59
C HIS A 146 3.12 -5.72 7.90
N SER A 147 4.04 -5.62 8.86
CA SER A 147 5.10 -6.62 9.06
C SER A 147 5.50 -6.74 10.52
N GLU A 148 6.26 -7.79 10.85
CA GLU A 148 6.94 -7.92 12.13
C GLU A 148 7.92 -6.77 12.41
N ALA A 149 8.55 -6.22 11.36
CA ALA A 149 9.44 -5.08 11.51
C ALA A 149 8.70 -3.80 11.91
N MET A 150 7.49 -3.56 11.36
CA MET A 150 6.63 -2.45 11.76
C MET A 150 6.10 -2.64 13.20
N GLU A 151 5.71 -3.85 13.57
CA GLU A 151 5.33 -4.20 14.94
C GLU A 151 6.46 -3.91 15.94
N LYS A 152 7.69 -4.32 15.61
CA LYS A 152 8.88 -4.04 16.42
C LYS A 152 9.14 -2.54 16.54
N GLU A 153 8.98 -1.79 15.45
CA GLU A 153 9.16 -0.32 15.48
C GLU A 153 8.11 0.34 16.38
N PHE A 154 6.84 -0.06 16.29
CA PHE A 154 5.78 0.41 17.19
C PHE A 154 6.09 0.07 18.65
N SER A 155 6.59 -1.13 18.92
CA SER A 155 6.97 -1.56 20.27
C SER A 155 8.14 -0.75 20.83
N LYS A 156 9.15 -0.40 20.00
CA LYS A 156 10.27 0.48 20.39
C LYS A 156 9.79 1.90 20.73
N GLU A 157 8.78 2.39 20.02
CA GLU A 157 8.14 3.69 20.29
C GLU A 157 7.24 3.64 21.54
N GLY A 158 7.11 2.49 22.20
CA GLY A 158 6.36 2.32 23.45
C GLY A 158 4.89 1.97 23.29
N PHE A 159 4.40 1.70 22.08
CA PHE A 159 3.01 1.31 21.85
C PHE A 159 2.76 -0.14 22.31
N LYS A 160 1.84 -0.31 23.29
CA LYS A 160 1.47 -1.60 23.88
C LYS A 160 0.05 -2.00 23.46
N ARG A 161 -0.15 -2.20 22.17
CA ARG A 161 -1.45 -2.65 21.62
C ARG A 161 -1.26 -4.01 21.00
N ASP A 162 -2.34 -4.80 20.92
CA ASP A 162 -2.30 -6.01 20.09
C ASP A 162 -2.14 -5.62 18.64
N MET A 163 -1.29 -6.34 17.94
CA MET A 163 -0.98 -6.07 16.54
C MET A 163 -1.14 -7.33 15.70
N VAL A 164 -1.87 -7.18 14.60
CA VAL A 164 -2.07 -8.23 13.59
C VAL A 164 -1.32 -7.86 12.33
N LYS A 165 -0.61 -8.81 11.73
CA LYS A 165 0.17 -8.57 10.51
C LYS A 165 -0.68 -8.79 9.25
N LEU A 166 -0.86 -7.74 8.45
CA LEU A 166 -1.48 -7.82 7.13
C LEU A 166 -0.60 -8.58 6.13
N LYS A 167 0.72 -8.48 6.30
CA LYS A 167 1.78 -8.93 5.40
C LYS A 167 1.86 -8.05 4.17
N PHE A 168 0.85 -8.08 3.28
CA PHE A 168 0.71 -7.11 2.19
C PHE A 168 -0.78 -6.88 1.87
N PHE A 169 -1.05 -5.81 1.14
CA PHE A 169 -2.42 -5.42 0.80
C PHE A 169 -3.05 -6.38 -0.20
N ASP A 170 -4.37 -6.40 -0.23
CA ASP A 170 -5.11 -7.00 -1.32
C ASP A 170 -5.11 -6.04 -2.54
N TYR A 171 -5.34 -6.62 -3.70
CA TYR A 171 -5.50 -5.92 -4.97
C TYR A 171 -6.66 -6.56 -5.72
N LEU A 172 -7.89 -6.13 -5.38
CA LEU A 172 -9.09 -6.71 -5.97
C LEU A 172 -9.10 -6.51 -7.48
N ASN A 173 -9.10 -7.59 -8.21
CA ASN A 173 -9.15 -7.59 -9.67
C ASN A 173 -9.74 -8.90 -10.17
N LYS A 174 -10.33 -8.88 -11.39
CA LYS A 174 -10.91 -10.06 -12.03
C LYS A 174 -9.99 -10.70 -13.08
N TYR A 175 -8.85 -10.07 -13.34
CA TYR A 175 -7.91 -10.52 -14.33
C TYR A 175 -7.31 -11.89 -13.95
N ASP A 176 -7.44 -12.85 -14.83
CA ASP A 176 -6.86 -14.19 -14.67
C ASP A 176 -5.58 -14.29 -15.50
N ALA A 177 -4.49 -13.74 -14.96
CA ALA A 177 -3.20 -13.78 -15.60
C ALA A 177 -2.46 -15.07 -15.24
N LYS A 178 -2.20 -15.89 -16.23
CA LYS A 178 -1.20 -16.96 -16.13
C LYS A 178 0.05 -16.52 -16.88
N LYS A 179 0.95 -15.80 -16.18
CA LYS A 179 2.24 -15.42 -16.73
C LYS A 179 3.28 -16.46 -16.31
N GLU A 180 4.12 -16.88 -17.24
CA GLU A 180 5.20 -17.82 -16.94
C GLU A 180 6.38 -17.11 -16.31
N VAL A 181 6.96 -17.72 -15.28
CA VAL A 181 8.23 -17.28 -14.69
C VAL A 181 9.35 -17.60 -15.67
N SER A 182 10.02 -16.57 -16.18
CA SER A 182 11.12 -16.72 -17.14
C SER A 182 12.45 -16.31 -16.53
N LYS A 183 13.49 -17.12 -16.76
CA LYS A 183 14.88 -16.80 -16.40
C LYS A 183 15.77 -16.49 -17.59
N THR A 184 15.25 -16.55 -18.80
CA THR A 184 15.99 -16.28 -20.04
C THR A 184 15.59 -14.96 -20.68
N ASN A 185 14.31 -14.58 -20.59
CA ASN A 185 13.76 -13.32 -21.07
C ASN A 185 13.23 -12.53 -19.86
N ILE A 186 14.11 -11.74 -19.25
CA ILE A 186 13.83 -11.07 -17.96
C ILE A 186 13.31 -9.66 -18.25
N ASN A 187 11.98 -9.53 -18.29
CA ASN A 187 11.27 -8.26 -18.49
C ASN A 187 10.74 -7.75 -17.16
N ILE A 188 11.42 -6.76 -16.60
CA ILE A 188 11.18 -6.23 -15.26
C ILE A 188 10.23 -5.04 -15.34
N VAL A 189 9.05 -5.19 -14.71
CA VAL A 189 8.08 -4.09 -14.55
C VAL A 189 8.44 -3.25 -13.35
N PHE A 190 8.58 -1.96 -13.55
CA PHE A 190 8.53 -0.98 -12.48
C PHE A 190 7.31 -0.07 -12.67
N ALA A 191 6.31 -0.21 -11.80
CA ALA A 191 5.11 0.61 -11.78
C ALA A 191 5.10 1.50 -10.54
N GLY A 192 5.25 2.82 -10.72
CA GLY A 192 5.34 3.73 -9.58
C GLY A 192 5.56 5.19 -9.94
N ASN A 193 5.99 5.96 -8.94
CA ASN A 193 6.34 7.36 -9.14
C ASN A 193 7.76 7.48 -9.71
N LEU A 194 7.87 7.67 -11.03
CA LEU A 194 9.16 7.73 -11.73
C LEU A 194 10.00 8.94 -11.30
N GLU A 195 9.36 10.03 -10.85
CA GLU A 195 10.06 11.25 -10.42
C GLU A 195 10.81 11.04 -9.09
N LYS A 196 10.24 10.24 -8.17
CA LYS A 196 10.87 9.94 -6.87
C LYS A 196 11.88 8.78 -6.94
N SER A 197 11.83 7.98 -7.98
CA SER A 197 12.62 6.75 -8.13
C SER A 197 13.92 7.05 -8.87
N LEU A 198 14.86 7.72 -8.18
CA LEU A 198 16.08 8.23 -8.80
C LEU A 198 17.04 7.12 -9.25
N PHE A 199 16.95 5.90 -8.67
CA PHE A 199 17.71 4.73 -9.12
C PHE A 199 17.53 4.44 -10.61
N ILE A 200 16.40 4.86 -11.21
CA ILE A 200 16.12 4.69 -12.64
C ILE A 200 17.23 5.30 -13.50
N ASN A 201 17.85 6.41 -13.07
CA ASN A 201 18.92 7.08 -13.81
C ASN A 201 20.18 6.20 -13.92
N GLN A 202 20.35 5.22 -13.04
CA GLN A 202 21.49 4.30 -13.02
C GLN A 202 21.19 2.96 -13.72
N LEU A 203 19.97 2.73 -14.20
CA LEU A 203 19.61 1.49 -14.91
C LEU A 203 20.49 1.24 -16.16
N PRO A 204 20.94 2.25 -16.95
CA PRO A 204 21.85 2.01 -18.06
C PRO A 204 23.16 1.32 -17.66
N GLU A 205 23.63 1.52 -16.43
CA GLU A 205 24.87 0.91 -15.93
C GLU A 205 24.72 -0.61 -15.77
N ILE A 206 23.54 -1.09 -15.39
CA ILE A 206 23.25 -2.49 -15.10
C ILE A 206 22.63 -3.23 -16.28
N THR A 207 22.16 -2.50 -17.32
CA THR A 207 21.58 -3.11 -18.52
C THR A 207 22.60 -3.31 -19.64
N LYS A 208 23.78 -2.70 -19.54
CA LYS A 208 24.85 -2.85 -20.53
C LYS A 208 25.34 -4.30 -20.54
N ASN A 209 25.20 -4.98 -21.67
CA ASN A 209 25.56 -6.41 -21.84
C ASN A 209 24.77 -7.37 -20.91
N SER A 210 23.54 -7.03 -20.57
CA SER A 210 22.65 -7.80 -19.70
C SER A 210 21.44 -8.33 -20.45
N LYS A 211 20.79 -9.35 -19.92
CA LYS A 211 19.48 -9.89 -20.39
C LYS A 211 18.28 -9.16 -19.77
N LEU A 212 18.54 -8.18 -18.89
CA LEU A 212 17.49 -7.44 -18.22
C LEU A 212 16.86 -6.39 -19.14
N ASN A 213 15.54 -6.37 -19.19
CA ASN A 213 14.78 -5.29 -19.81
C ASN A 213 13.89 -4.64 -18.76
N PHE A 214 13.90 -3.32 -18.67
CA PHE A 214 13.06 -2.56 -17.74
C PHE A 214 11.90 -1.89 -18.47
N LEU A 215 10.69 -2.16 -18.00
CA LEU A 215 9.43 -1.60 -18.49
C LEU A 215 8.90 -0.64 -17.43
N LEU A 216 9.04 0.67 -17.69
CA LEU A 216 8.72 1.72 -16.74
C LEU A 216 7.29 2.21 -16.93
N TYR A 217 6.47 2.06 -15.91
CA TYR A 217 5.09 2.53 -15.86
C TYR A 217 4.91 3.60 -14.77
N GLY A 218 4.25 4.68 -15.13
CA GLY A 218 3.97 5.78 -14.21
C GLY A 218 3.78 7.09 -14.92
N LYS A 219 3.62 8.18 -14.15
CA LYS A 219 3.60 9.51 -14.73
C LYS A 219 4.96 9.81 -15.37
N GLU A 220 4.93 10.24 -16.63
CA GLU A 220 6.14 10.63 -17.35
C GLU A 220 6.92 11.73 -16.60
N ARG A 221 8.22 11.62 -16.65
CA ARG A 221 9.15 12.65 -16.23
C ARG A 221 10.18 12.94 -17.32
N ASP A 222 10.74 14.13 -17.28
CA ASP A 222 11.82 14.50 -18.19
C ASP A 222 13.07 13.63 -17.98
N ASN A 223 13.83 13.44 -19.03
CA ASN A 223 15.14 12.76 -19.01
C ASN A 223 15.13 11.31 -18.50
N LEU A 224 14.09 10.52 -18.81
CA LEU A 224 14.15 9.09 -18.60
C LEU A 224 15.27 8.47 -19.47
N PRO A 225 16.09 7.55 -18.91
CA PRO A 225 17.25 6.97 -19.63
C PRO A 225 16.81 5.84 -20.58
N ILE A 226 15.94 6.16 -21.55
CA ILE A 226 15.38 5.20 -22.51
C ILE A 226 16.47 4.71 -23.47
N ASN A 227 16.53 3.40 -23.69
CA ASN A 227 17.44 2.75 -24.63
C ASN A 227 16.86 1.38 -25.07
N SER A 228 17.65 0.51 -25.70
CA SER A 228 17.20 -0.83 -26.14
C SER A 228 16.71 -1.74 -25.02
N HIS A 229 17.10 -1.50 -23.78
CA HIS A 229 16.76 -2.30 -22.58
C HIS A 229 15.84 -1.57 -21.61
N ILE A 230 15.56 -0.29 -21.80
CA ILE A 230 14.75 0.52 -20.90
C ILE A 230 13.67 1.22 -21.71
N SER A 231 12.42 0.84 -21.51
CA SER A 231 11.26 1.37 -22.22
C SER A 231 10.30 2.07 -21.28
N TYR A 232 9.83 3.26 -21.66
CA TYR A 232 8.69 3.90 -21.00
C TYR A 232 7.39 3.43 -21.65
N LYS A 233 6.49 2.92 -20.86
CA LYS A 233 5.22 2.29 -21.28
C LYS A 233 3.98 3.13 -20.94
N GLY A 234 4.16 4.33 -20.40
CA GLY A 234 3.04 5.19 -20.01
C GLY A 234 2.48 4.87 -18.63
N SER A 235 1.26 5.31 -18.39
CA SER A 235 0.50 5.04 -17.18
C SER A 235 -0.71 4.16 -17.51
N PHE A 236 -1.16 3.35 -16.56
CA PHE A 236 -2.35 2.53 -16.69
C PHE A 236 -3.34 2.80 -15.54
N HIS A 237 -4.59 2.48 -15.77
CA HIS A 237 -5.60 2.55 -14.72
C HIS A 237 -5.48 1.33 -13.80
N ASN A 238 -5.71 1.51 -12.51
CA ASN A 238 -5.55 0.46 -11.50
C ASN A 238 -6.41 -0.81 -11.74
N GLU A 239 -7.48 -0.72 -12.54
CA GLU A 239 -8.29 -1.89 -12.89
C GLU A 239 -7.79 -2.57 -14.19
N ASP A 240 -6.97 -1.91 -15.00
CA ASP A 240 -6.54 -2.35 -16.35
C ASP A 240 -5.14 -2.97 -16.31
N ILE A 241 -4.88 -3.85 -15.34
CA ILE A 241 -3.57 -4.49 -15.15
C ILE A 241 -3.23 -5.53 -16.21
N GLU A 242 -4.19 -5.95 -17.00
CA GLU A 242 -4.04 -6.92 -18.10
C GLU A 242 -3.13 -6.43 -19.23
N HIS A 243 -3.06 -5.10 -19.42
CA HIS A 243 -2.23 -4.47 -20.45
C HIS A 243 -0.77 -4.21 -19.99
N VAL A 244 -0.48 -4.51 -18.72
CA VAL A 244 0.87 -4.31 -18.19
C VAL A 244 1.77 -5.49 -18.61
N GLU A 245 2.75 -5.19 -19.46
CA GLU A 245 3.73 -6.15 -19.93
C GLU A 245 4.78 -6.47 -18.87
N GLY A 246 5.47 -7.59 -19.01
CA GLY A 246 6.57 -8.02 -18.16
C GLY A 246 6.26 -9.30 -17.38
N ASN A 247 7.32 -9.89 -16.83
CA ASN A 247 7.25 -11.20 -16.14
C ASN A 247 7.98 -11.22 -14.78
N TRP A 248 8.56 -10.08 -14.36
CA TRP A 248 9.09 -9.84 -13.03
C TRP A 248 8.67 -8.46 -12.55
N GLY A 249 8.23 -8.33 -11.31
CA GLY A 249 7.80 -7.05 -10.72
C GLY A 249 8.84 -6.49 -9.77
N LEU A 250 9.31 -5.26 -10.00
CA LEU A 250 10.35 -4.63 -9.17
C LEU A 250 9.74 -3.83 -8.02
N VAL A 251 10.00 -4.28 -6.79
CA VAL A 251 9.69 -3.58 -5.55
C VAL A 251 10.97 -2.92 -5.02
N TRP A 252 11.24 -1.73 -5.50
CA TRP A 252 12.43 -0.95 -5.20
C TRP A 252 12.07 0.51 -5.04
N ASP A 253 12.68 1.18 -4.07
CA ASP A 253 12.55 2.63 -3.87
C ASP A 253 13.92 3.18 -3.42
N GLY A 254 14.15 4.47 -3.66
CA GLY A 254 15.40 5.12 -3.29
C GLY A 254 16.17 5.68 -4.48
N GLU A 255 17.41 5.99 -4.25
CA GLU A 255 18.23 6.79 -5.17
C GLU A 255 19.26 5.97 -5.94
N SER A 256 19.49 4.72 -5.54
CA SER A 256 20.57 3.88 -6.05
C SER A 256 20.09 2.50 -6.52
N VAL A 257 20.82 1.95 -7.52
CA VAL A 257 20.69 0.54 -7.91
C VAL A 257 21.41 -0.40 -6.92
N ASN A 258 22.29 0.14 -6.06
CA ASN A 258 23.06 -0.67 -5.12
C ASN A 258 22.29 -1.00 -3.84
N THR A 259 21.35 -0.12 -3.43
CA THR A 259 20.60 -0.27 -2.16
C THR A 259 19.36 0.60 -2.17
N CYS A 260 18.36 0.24 -1.36
CA CYS A 260 17.16 1.03 -1.10
C CYS A 260 17.33 1.96 0.13
N GLU A 261 18.44 2.64 0.26
CA GLU A 261 18.65 3.61 1.33
C GLU A 261 17.99 4.96 1.06
N GLY A 262 18.09 5.87 2.04
CA GLY A 262 17.49 7.20 1.99
C GLY A 262 16.05 7.23 2.48
N LYS A 263 15.43 8.40 2.39
CA LYS A 263 14.12 8.69 3.00
C LYS A 263 13.00 7.75 2.54
N TYR A 264 12.95 7.44 1.26
CA TYR A 264 11.89 6.58 0.71
C TYR A 264 12.27 5.11 0.72
N GLY A 265 13.52 4.78 0.39
CA GLY A 265 14.00 3.41 0.37
C GLY A 265 14.09 2.79 1.75
N GLY A 266 14.57 3.54 2.75
CA GLY A 266 14.66 3.07 4.13
C GLY A 266 13.32 2.64 4.73
N TYR A 267 12.19 3.20 4.26
CA TYR A 267 10.86 2.81 4.70
C TYR A 267 10.49 1.37 4.31
N LEU A 268 11.13 0.81 3.26
CA LEU A 268 10.95 -0.60 2.88
C LEU A 268 11.35 -1.57 4.01
N ARG A 269 12.19 -1.14 4.97
CA ARG A 269 12.57 -1.97 6.12
C ARG A 269 11.41 -2.30 7.04
N ILE A 270 10.30 -1.58 6.97
CA ILE A 270 9.15 -1.81 7.85
C ILE A 270 7.82 -1.99 7.11
N ASN A 271 7.68 -1.43 5.91
CA ASN A 271 6.39 -1.46 5.21
C ASN A 271 6.27 -2.60 4.19
N ALA A 272 5.04 -2.83 3.75
CA ALA A 272 4.70 -3.65 2.58
C ALA A 272 4.21 -2.72 1.46
N PRO A 273 5.04 -2.43 0.45
CA PRO A 273 4.64 -1.53 -0.65
C PRO A 273 3.50 -2.12 -1.48
N PHE A 274 2.55 -1.29 -1.86
CA PHE A 274 1.40 -1.71 -2.67
C PHE A 274 1.78 -2.26 -4.06
N LYS A 275 2.98 -1.91 -4.56
CA LYS A 275 3.56 -2.49 -5.79
C LYS A 275 3.66 -4.03 -5.72
N LEU A 276 3.98 -4.58 -4.54
CA LEU A 276 4.06 -6.03 -4.35
C LEU A 276 2.70 -6.68 -4.63
N SER A 277 1.64 -6.13 -4.08
CA SER A 277 0.27 -6.62 -4.29
C SER A 277 -0.18 -6.52 -5.75
N LEU A 278 0.17 -5.42 -6.43
CA LEU A 278 -0.07 -5.25 -7.86
C LEU A 278 0.57 -6.38 -8.68
N TYR A 279 1.86 -6.66 -8.46
CA TYR A 279 2.58 -7.66 -9.22
C TYR A 279 2.06 -9.07 -8.95
N LEU A 280 1.72 -9.38 -7.70
CA LEU A 280 1.07 -10.66 -7.39
C LEU A 280 -0.31 -10.77 -8.04
N ALA A 281 -1.11 -9.68 -8.06
CA ALA A 281 -2.40 -9.69 -8.77
C ALA A 281 -2.24 -9.89 -10.29
N MET A 282 -1.12 -9.42 -10.86
CA MET A 282 -0.75 -9.69 -12.26
C MET A 282 -0.23 -11.12 -12.49
N GLY A 283 -0.06 -11.91 -11.47
CA GLY A 283 0.47 -13.27 -11.56
C GLY A 283 1.97 -13.33 -11.91
N ILE A 284 2.75 -12.30 -11.54
CA ILE A 284 4.20 -12.26 -11.77
C ILE A 284 4.98 -12.25 -10.45
N PRO A 285 6.16 -12.95 -10.43
CA PRO A 285 7.05 -12.95 -9.27
C PRO A 285 7.65 -11.57 -9.03
N VAL A 286 8.08 -11.33 -7.79
CA VAL A 286 8.63 -10.05 -7.38
C VAL A 286 10.14 -10.11 -7.15
N ILE A 287 10.80 -8.99 -7.44
CA ILE A 287 12.18 -8.70 -7.04
C ILE A 287 12.09 -7.69 -5.90
N VAL A 288 12.57 -8.05 -4.72
CA VAL A 288 12.55 -7.18 -3.54
C VAL A 288 13.95 -6.92 -3.03
N TRP A 289 14.14 -5.83 -2.33
CA TRP A 289 15.39 -5.57 -1.62
C TRP A 289 15.55 -6.56 -0.44
N SER A 290 16.74 -7.14 -0.29
CA SER A 290 17.02 -8.18 0.73
C SER A 290 16.85 -7.71 2.18
N GLU A 291 16.96 -6.40 2.43
CA GLU A 291 16.74 -5.82 3.75
C GLU A 291 15.32 -5.23 3.93
N SER A 292 14.44 -5.43 2.95
CA SER A 292 13.04 -5.04 3.10
C SER A 292 12.30 -5.94 4.07
N ALA A 293 11.29 -5.40 4.75
CA ALA A 293 10.42 -6.16 5.65
C ALA A 293 9.75 -7.36 4.97
N MET A 294 9.63 -7.34 3.65
CA MET A 294 8.99 -8.40 2.88
C MET A 294 9.94 -9.47 2.36
N ALA A 295 11.27 -9.27 2.46
CA ALA A 295 12.25 -10.17 1.86
C ALA A 295 12.11 -11.63 2.32
N ASP A 296 12.04 -11.85 3.63
CA ASP A 296 11.92 -13.20 4.17
C ASP A 296 10.58 -13.83 3.83
N TYR A 297 9.51 -13.04 3.83
CA TYR A 297 8.19 -13.54 3.45
C TYR A 297 8.13 -13.94 1.96
N VAL A 298 8.75 -13.13 1.08
CA VAL A 298 8.87 -13.43 -0.35
C VAL A 298 9.62 -14.74 -0.58
N ARG A 299 10.76 -14.94 0.11
CA ARG A 299 11.54 -16.19 0.03
C ARG A 299 10.75 -17.40 0.54
N GLN A 300 10.19 -17.30 1.75
CA GLN A 300 9.47 -18.39 2.41
C GLN A 300 8.21 -18.84 1.63
N LYS A 301 7.51 -17.88 1.01
CA LYS A 301 6.28 -18.16 0.25
C LYS A 301 6.52 -18.36 -1.24
N LYS A 302 7.78 -18.37 -1.67
CA LYS A 302 8.16 -18.59 -3.06
C LYS A 302 7.46 -17.59 -4.01
N LEU A 303 7.52 -16.29 -3.66
CA LEU A 303 6.86 -15.23 -4.43
C LEU A 303 7.81 -14.51 -5.39
N GLY A 304 9.10 -14.88 -5.37
CA GLY A 304 10.13 -14.25 -6.17
C GLY A 304 11.50 -14.30 -5.50
N VAL A 305 12.33 -13.30 -5.77
CA VAL A 305 13.71 -13.23 -5.29
C VAL A 305 13.96 -11.98 -4.46
N ALA A 306 14.96 -12.06 -3.56
CA ALA A 306 15.42 -10.93 -2.79
C ALA A 306 16.92 -10.70 -3.02
N VAL A 307 17.27 -9.48 -3.46
CA VAL A 307 18.62 -9.08 -3.85
C VAL A 307 19.15 -7.92 -3.01
N ALA A 308 20.44 -7.88 -2.75
CA ALA A 308 21.07 -6.76 -2.05
C ALA A 308 21.21 -5.53 -2.97
N SER A 309 21.46 -5.76 -4.25
CA SER A 309 21.64 -4.77 -5.30
C SER A 309 20.89 -5.18 -6.57
N LEU A 310 20.42 -4.21 -7.36
CA LEU A 310 19.88 -4.50 -8.69
C LEU A 310 20.92 -5.08 -9.65
N LYS A 311 22.21 -4.93 -9.36
CA LYS A 311 23.32 -5.58 -10.10
C LYS A 311 23.29 -7.09 -9.97
N ASP A 312 22.71 -7.61 -8.89
CA ASP A 312 22.65 -9.06 -8.62
C ASP A 312 21.41 -9.73 -9.23
N VAL A 313 20.49 -8.96 -9.80
CA VAL A 313 19.20 -9.47 -10.30
C VAL A 313 19.38 -10.53 -11.38
N GLU A 314 20.21 -10.25 -12.40
CA GLU A 314 20.41 -11.19 -13.50
C GLU A 314 21.03 -12.50 -13.01
N SER A 315 22.11 -12.43 -12.25
CA SER A 315 22.77 -13.63 -11.71
C SER A 315 21.83 -14.42 -10.78
N THR A 316 21.07 -13.75 -9.93
CA THR A 316 20.12 -14.40 -9.01
C THR A 316 19.01 -15.13 -9.80
N ILE A 317 18.41 -14.50 -10.80
CA ILE A 317 17.32 -15.11 -11.57
C ILE A 317 17.83 -16.25 -12.46
N THR A 318 18.96 -16.05 -13.14
CA THR A 318 19.52 -17.08 -14.04
C THR A 318 20.03 -18.30 -13.30
N ALA A 319 20.45 -18.16 -12.04
CA ALA A 319 20.90 -19.25 -11.18
C ALA A 319 19.76 -20.14 -10.63
N LEU A 320 18.50 -19.71 -10.73
CA LEU A 320 17.35 -20.50 -10.25
C LEU A 320 17.33 -21.88 -10.92
N THR A 321 17.14 -22.92 -10.13
CA THR A 321 16.93 -24.27 -10.63
C THR A 321 15.54 -24.39 -11.28
N PRO A 322 15.27 -25.41 -12.12
CA PRO A 322 13.92 -25.64 -12.64
C PRO A 322 12.87 -25.84 -11.54
N GLU A 323 13.24 -26.50 -10.43
CA GLU A 323 12.37 -26.73 -9.27
C GLU A 323 12.03 -25.40 -8.58
N GLU A 324 13.02 -24.52 -8.35
CA GLU A 324 12.78 -23.19 -7.76
C GLU A 324 11.88 -22.32 -8.65
N VAL A 325 12.01 -22.40 -9.97
CA VAL A 325 11.13 -21.69 -10.93
C VAL A 325 9.71 -22.20 -10.80
N GLU A 326 9.51 -23.54 -10.70
CA GLU A 326 8.18 -24.13 -10.51
C GLU A 326 7.58 -23.74 -9.15
N ASP A 327 8.36 -23.79 -8.08
CA ASP A 327 7.96 -23.36 -6.74
C ASP A 327 7.47 -21.91 -6.75
N ILE A 328 8.23 -21.01 -7.42
CA ILE A 328 7.86 -19.59 -7.55
C ILE A 328 6.57 -19.46 -8.36
N GLN A 329 6.42 -20.19 -9.45
CA GLN A 329 5.22 -20.18 -10.27
C GLN A 329 3.97 -20.58 -9.47
N GLN A 330 4.07 -21.63 -8.67
CA GLN A 330 3.00 -22.12 -7.80
C GLN A 330 2.70 -21.11 -6.67
N GLY A 331 3.72 -20.62 -6.00
CA GLY A 331 3.59 -19.61 -4.94
C GLY A 331 2.90 -18.34 -5.43
N VAL A 332 3.34 -17.81 -6.56
CA VAL A 332 2.74 -16.63 -7.19
C VAL A 332 1.30 -16.86 -7.59
N SER A 333 0.99 -18.02 -8.22
CA SER A 333 -0.37 -18.38 -8.60
C SER A 333 -1.32 -18.42 -7.39
N MET A 334 -0.90 -19.07 -6.31
CA MET A 334 -1.67 -19.16 -5.07
C MET A 334 -1.94 -17.78 -4.47
N TYR A 335 -0.92 -16.93 -4.37
CA TYR A 335 -1.05 -15.60 -3.77
C TYR A 335 -1.75 -14.59 -4.68
N SER A 336 -1.64 -14.74 -6.00
CA SER A 336 -2.44 -14.00 -6.97
C SER A 336 -3.94 -14.15 -6.67
N GLU A 337 -4.41 -15.39 -6.48
CA GLU A 337 -5.80 -15.65 -6.12
C GLU A 337 -6.19 -15.06 -4.77
N LYS A 338 -5.31 -15.14 -3.76
CA LYS A 338 -5.57 -14.57 -2.44
C LYS A 338 -5.74 -13.05 -2.52
N VAL A 339 -4.79 -12.33 -3.11
CA VAL A 339 -4.83 -10.86 -3.16
C VAL A 339 -5.96 -10.34 -4.02
N LYS A 340 -6.30 -11.02 -5.12
CA LYS A 340 -7.43 -10.64 -5.97
C LYS A 340 -8.80 -10.80 -5.28
N ARG A 341 -8.90 -11.69 -4.29
CA ARG A 341 -10.14 -11.99 -3.56
C ARG A 341 -10.25 -11.33 -2.18
N GLY A 342 -9.26 -10.56 -1.76
CA GLY A 342 -9.32 -9.85 -0.48
C GLY A 342 -8.97 -10.70 0.73
N LYS A 343 -8.32 -11.88 0.54
CA LYS A 343 -8.06 -12.83 1.61
C LYS A 343 -7.04 -12.36 2.64
N MET A 344 -6.12 -11.45 2.26
CA MET A 344 -5.11 -10.95 3.17
C MET A 344 -5.77 -10.12 4.29
N LEU A 345 -6.62 -9.18 3.92
CA LEU A 345 -7.34 -8.36 4.88
C LEU A 345 -8.42 -9.14 5.62
N GLU A 346 -9.16 -10.02 4.92
CA GLU A 346 -10.18 -10.86 5.53
C GLU A 346 -9.58 -11.68 6.68
N ASP A 347 -8.45 -12.35 6.46
CA ASP A 347 -7.77 -13.17 7.47
C ASP A 347 -7.29 -12.30 8.64
N ALA A 348 -6.69 -11.12 8.36
CA ALA A 348 -6.25 -10.19 9.39
C ALA A 348 -7.42 -9.64 10.24
N ILE A 349 -8.55 -9.34 9.62
CA ILE A 349 -9.74 -8.87 10.35
C ILE A 349 -10.35 -9.98 11.21
N HIS A 350 -10.38 -11.22 10.74
CA HIS A 350 -10.84 -12.35 11.56
C HIS A 350 -9.96 -12.51 12.81
N GLU A 351 -8.64 -12.44 12.68
CA GLU A 351 -7.71 -12.46 13.80
C GLU A 351 -7.98 -11.29 14.77
N CYS A 352 -8.20 -10.07 14.26
CA CYS A 352 -8.58 -8.92 15.09
C CYS A 352 -9.88 -9.16 15.85
N LEU A 353 -10.90 -9.71 15.19
CA LEU A 353 -12.20 -9.99 15.83
C LEU A 353 -12.08 -11.05 16.93
N ASP A 354 -11.22 -12.05 16.75
CA ASP A 354 -11.00 -13.09 17.76
C ASP A 354 -10.24 -12.54 18.97
N ILE A 355 -9.22 -11.70 18.77
CA ILE A 355 -8.57 -10.95 19.87
C ILE A 355 -9.59 -10.13 20.66
N LEU A 356 -10.48 -9.44 19.96
CA LEU A 356 -11.48 -8.57 20.59
C LEU A 356 -12.59 -9.33 21.32
N LYS A 357 -12.90 -10.58 20.96
CA LYS A 357 -13.87 -11.44 21.67
C LYS A 357 -13.32 -11.93 23.01
N ASN A 358 -12.01 -12.16 23.07
CA ASN A 358 -11.33 -12.73 24.24
C ASN A 358 -10.96 -11.68 25.29
N LYS A 359 -11.28 -10.41 25.05
CA LYS A 359 -11.13 -9.24 25.95
C LYS A 359 -12.47 -8.65 26.34
#